data_9f2a2d464b84dae605ad7a7977f9209e
#
_entry.id   9f2a2d464b84dae605ad7a7977f9209e
#
_cell.length_a   1.000
_cell.length_b   1.000
_cell.length_c   1.000
_cell.angle_alpha   90.00
_cell.angle_beta   90.00
_cell.angle_gamma   90.00
#
_symmetry.space_group_name_H-M   'P 1'
#
loop_
_entity.id
_entity.type
_entity.pdbx_description
1 polymer ?
#
loop_
_entity_poly.entity_id
_entity_poly.type
_entity_poly.pdbx_seq_one_letter_code
_entity_poly.pdbx_strand_id
1 'polypeptide(L)'
;MVAAMCEEVQNPEREVPKAIVLSVVAAGITGILYLVPLLFVLPDIQMLLSVANSQPIGLLFKTVTGSAAGGFGLLFLILGILMFAGIGALTAASRCTYAFARDGAIPGYKLWSRVNKSLDMPLWALTLSTVVDCILGCIYFGSSAAFNSFTGVATICLSASYGVPVLVCLVRGREPV
;
A
#
# COMPACT_ATOMS: atom_id res chain seq x y z
N MET A 1 6.87 3.73 0.78
CA MET A 1 6.31 4.64 1.80
C MET A 1 7.40 5.40 2.53
N VAL A 2 8.30 4.75 3.27
CA VAL A 2 9.36 5.41 4.05
C VAL A 2 10.19 6.38 3.19
N ALA A 3 10.59 5.97 1.98
CA ALA A 3 11.35 6.83 1.06
C ALA A 3 10.58 8.07 0.59
N ALA A 4 9.25 8.02 0.48
CA ALA A 4 8.43 9.16 0.09
C ALA A 4 8.27 10.22 1.21
N MET A 5 8.71 9.89 2.42
CA MET A 5 8.65 10.77 3.59
C MET A 5 10.02 11.32 4.00
N CYS A 6 11.06 11.12 3.19
CA CYS A 6 12.43 11.55 3.50
C CYS A 6 12.54 13.06 3.76
N GLU A 7 11.69 13.88 3.11
CA GLU A 7 11.74 15.35 3.25
C GLU A 7 11.27 15.83 4.64
N GLU A 8 10.58 14.98 5.43
CA GLU A 8 10.07 15.34 6.76
C GLU A 8 10.91 14.78 7.91
N VAL A 9 11.91 13.95 7.61
CA VAL A 9 12.72 13.28 8.63
C VAL A 9 13.95 14.11 8.94
N GLN A 10 14.23 14.31 10.22
CA GLN A 10 15.51 14.90 10.67
C GLN A 10 16.65 13.90 10.43
N ASN A 11 17.72 14.33 9.76
CA ASN A 11 18.87 13.48 9.37
C ASN A 11 18.48 12.28 8.48
N PRO A 12 17.88 12.52 7.31
CA PRO A 12 17.35 11.46 6.45
C PRO A 12 18.41 10.44 6.02
N GLU A 13 19.65 10.84 5.85
CA GLU A 13 20.76 9.98 5.43
C GLU A 13 21.01 8.79 6.37
N ARG A 14 20.74 8.94 7.65
CA ARG A 14 20.95 7.89 8.66
C ARG A 14 19.65 7.20 9.08
N GLU A 15 18.60 7.97 9.26
CA GLU A 15 17.35 7.43 9.84
C GLU A 15 16.50 6.70 8.80
N VAL A 16 16.50 7.15 7.53
CA VAL A 16 15.69 6.50 6.48
C VAL A 16 16.19 5.08 6.16
N PRO A 17 17.49 4.80 5.94
CA PRO A 17 17.96 3.44 5.74
C PRO A 17 17.67 2.51 6.91
N LYS A 18 17.85 3.00 8.16
CA LYS A 18 17.52 2.21 9.36
C LYS A 18 16.02 1.90 9.43
N ALA A 19 15.16 2.89 9.16
CA ALA A 19 13.72 2.71 9.17
C ALA A 19 13.27 1.69 8.11
N ILE A 20 13.89 1.70 6.92
CA ILE A 20 13.60 0.72 5.87
C ILE A 20 13.98 -0.69 6.33
N VAL A 21 15.20 -0.88 6.83
CA VAL A 21 15.65 -2.20 7.31
C VAL A 21 14.78 -2.68 8.47
N LEU A 22 14.52 -1.81 9.46
CA LEU A 22 13.70 -2.16 10.61
C LEU A 22 12.27 -2.51 10.22
N SER A 23 11.68 -1.80 9.25
CA SER A 23 10.34 -2.09 8.76
C SER A 23 10.26 -3.47 8.09
N VAL A 24 11.27 -3.85 7.31
CA VAL A 24 11.34 -5.18 6.67
C VAL A 24 11.48 -6.29 7.72
N VAL A 25 12.37 -6.10 8.69
CA VAL A 25 12.57 -7.08 9.78
C VAL A 25 11.30 -7.22 10.62
N ALA A 26 10.70 -6.10 11.03
CA ALA A 26 9.46 -6.11 11.81
C ALA A 26 8.31 -6.77 11.03
N ALA A 27 8.15 -6.42 9.74
CA ALA A 27 7.14 -7.04 8.89
C ALA A 27 7.38 -8.55 8.71
N GLY A 28 8.64 -8.99 8.59
CA GLY A 28 8.99 -10.40 8.50
C GLY A 28 8.62 -11.17 9.78
N ILE A 29 9.00 -10.65 10.94
CA ILE A 29 8.69 -11.29 12.23
C ILE A 29 7.18 -11.34 12.46
N THR A 30 6.48 -10.22 12.32
CA THR A 30 5.02 -10.17 12.51
C THR A 30 4.28 -11.00 11.48
N GLY A 31 4.75 -11.03 10.23
CA GLY A 31 4.20 -11.87 9.17
C GLY A 31 4.30 -13.36 9.49
N ILE A 32 5.45 -13.83 9.95
CA ILE A 32 5.65 -15.23 10.37
C ILE A 32 4.76 -15.56 11.57
N LEU A 33 4.73 -14.71 12.58
CA LEU A 33 3.89 -14.89 13.77
C LEU A 33 2.39 -14.95 13.43
N TYR A 34 1.96 -14.30 12.38
CA TYR A 34 0.58 -14.35 11.90
C TYR A 34 0.31 -15.57 11.00
N LEU A 35 1.20 -15.84 10.04
CA LEU A 35 1.01 -16.89 9.05
C LEU A 35 1.12 -18.29 9.64
N VAL A 36 2.06 -18.53 10.55
CA VAL A 36 2.27 -19.87 11.11
C VAL A 36 1.01 -20.38 11.83
N PRO A 37 0.40 -19.65 12.80
CA PRO A 37 -0.85 -20.09 13.41
C PRO A 37 -1.99 -20.25 12.40
N LEU A 38 -2.07 -19.37 11.40
CA LEU A 38 -3.09 -19.42 10.37
C LEU A 38 -3.01 -20.72 9.56
N LEU A 39 -1.80 -21.17 9.21
CA LEU A 39 -1.57 -22.42 8.48
C LEU A 39 -1.99 -23.66 9.28
N PHE A 40 -1.77 -23.64 10.62
CA PHE A 40 -2.20 -24.76 11.49
C PHE A 40 -3.71 -24.89 11.62
N VAL A 41 -4.43 -23.79 11.45
CA VAL A 41 -5.89 -23.75 11.62
C VAL A 41 -6.62 -23.74 10.28
N LEU A 42 -5.90 -23.85 9.16
CA LEU A 42 -6.48 -23.81 7.83
C LEU A 42 -7.43 -25.00 7.63
N PRO A 43 -8.74 -24.76 7.37
CA PRO A 43 -9.65 -25.84 7.00
C PRO A 43 -9.38 -26.32 5.58
N ASP A 44 -10.20 -27.25 5.08
CA ASP A 44 -10.07 -27.75 3.71
C ASP A 44 -10.02 -26.61 2.68
N ILE A 45 -8.93 -26.58 1.90
CA ILE A 45 -8.65 -25.54 0.89
C ILE A 45 -9.75 -25.50 -0.16
N GLN A 46 -10.32 -26.66 -0.52
CA GLN A 46 -11.42 -26.75 -1.49
C GLN A 46 -12.66 -26.00 -1.01
N MET A 47 -12.96 -26.09 0.27
CA MET A 47 -14.06 -25.38 0.91
C MET A 47 -13.84 -23.86 0.86
N LEU A 48 -12.62 -23.38 1.11
CA LEU A 48 -12.28 -21.96 1.05
C LEU A 48 -12.35 -21.39 -0.37
N LEU A 49 -11.92 -22.17 -1.37
CA LEU A 49 -11.97 -21.77 -2.78
C LEU A 49 -13.40 -21.74 -3.35
N SER A 50 -14.31 -22.55 -2.78
CA SER A 50 -15.70 -22.61 -3.21
C SER A 50 -16.57 -21.44 -2.72
N VAL A 51 -16.04 -20.55 -1.88
CA VAL A 51 -16.79 -19.39 -1.37
C VAL A 51 -17.13 -18.43 -2.51
N ALA A 52 -18.42 -18.27 -2.78
CA ALA A 52 -18.96 -17.54 -3.92
C ALA A 52 -18.53 -16.06 -3.99
N ASN A 53 -18.17 -15.45 -2.86
CA ASN A 53 -17.84 -14.02 -2.78
C ASN A 53 -16.33 -13.73 -2.78
N SER A 54 -15.48 -14.70 -3.09
CA SER A 54 -14.01 -14.56 -3.11
C SER A 54 -13.39 -13.95 -1.83
N GLN A 55 -14.06 -14.08 -0.69
CA GLN A 55 -13.65 -13.53 0.61
C GLN A 55 -13.45 -14.68 1.63
N PRO A 56 -12.45 -15.55 1.45
CA PRO A 56 -12.25 -16.74 2.28
C PRO A 56 -11.89 -16.40 3.73
N ILE A 57 -11.33 -15.23 4.00
CA ILE A 57 -10.86 -14.83 5.33
C ILE A 57 -11.99 -14.76 6.36
N GLY A 58 -13.17 -14.31 5.95
CA GLY A 58 -14.34 -14.24 6.83
C GLY A 58 -14.85 -15.62 7.24
N LEU A 59 -14.87 -16.56 6.28
CA LEU A 59 -15.23 -17.95 6.55
C LEU A 59 -14.19 -18.61 7.47
N LEU A 60 -12.91 -18.39 7.20
CA LEU A 60 -11.82 -18.90 8.04
C LEU A 60 -12.00 -18.47 9.50
N PHE A 61 -12.20 -17.18 9.74
CA PHE A 61 -12.36 -16.66 11.10
C PHE A 61 -13.61 -17.20 11.80
N LYS A 62 -14.71 -17.35 11.07
CA LYS A 62 -15.93 -18.00 11.60
C LYS A 62 -15.68 -19.43 12.00
N THR A 63 -14.93 -20.19 11.19
CA THR A 63 -14.60 -21.58 11.46
C THR A 63 -13.67 -21.71 12.66
N VAL A 64 -12.66 -20.84 12.76
CA VAL A 64 -11.69 -20.83 13.87
C VAL A 64 -12.32 -20.46 15.19
N THR A 65 -13.18 -19.43 15.21
CA THR A 65 -13.81 -18.95 16.46
C THR A 65 -15.05 -19.75 16.84
N GLY A 66 -15.57 -20.59 15.94
CA GLY A 66 -16.80 -21.35 16.14
C GLY A 66 -18.06 -20.47 16.29
N SER A 67 -17.94 -19.16 16.15
CA SER A 67 -19.05 -18.21 16.29
C SER A 67 -19.03 -17.11 15.24
N ALA A 68 -20.22 -16.69 14.82
CA ALA A 68 -20.33 -15.57 13.86
C ALA A 68 -19.85 -14.25 14.46
N ALA A 69 -20.07 -14.01 15.74
CA ALA A 69 -19.63 -12.80 16.44
C ALA A 69 -18.12 -12.72 16.57
N GLY A 70 -17.45 -13.84 16.89
CA GLY A 70 -15.98 -13.90 16.95
C GLY A 70 -15.33 -13.69 15.59
N GLY A 71 -15.88 -14.32 14.54
CA GLY A 71 -15.42 -14.11 13.16
C GLY A 71 -15.57 -12.66 12.71
N PHE A 72 -16.69 -12.02 13.03
CA PHE A 72 -16.93 -10.61 12.73
C PHE A 72 -15.96 -9.68 13.49
N GLY A 73 -15.68 -9.97 14.77
CA GLY A 73 -14.72 -9.20 15.56
C GLY A 73 -13.31 -9.20 14.95
N LEU A 74 -12.81 -10.37 14.54
CA LEU A 74 -11.51 -10.49 13.85
C LEU A 74 -11.50 -9.77 12.49
N LEU A 75 -12.60 -9.86 11.76
CA LEU A 75 -12.76 -9.16 10.47
C LEU A 75 -12.74 -7.64 10.66
N PHE A 76 -13.38 -7.14 11.72
CA PHE A 76 -13.39 -5.72 12.07
C PHE A 76 -11.98 -5.19 12.39
N LEU A 77 -11.14 -5.98 13.08
CA LEU A 77 -9.74 -5.63 13.31
C LEU A 77 -8.96 -5.51 11.99
N ILE A 78 -9.13 -6.47 11.08
CA ILE A 78 -8.49 -6.39 9.75
C ILE A 78 -8.98 -5.16 8.98
N LEU A 79 -10.27 -4.86 9.02
CA LEU A 79 -10.82 -3.68 8.37
C LEU A 79 -10.20 -2.39 8.92
N GLY A 80 -9.99 -2.30 10.23
CA GLY A 80 -9.26 -1.21 10.87
C GLY A 80 -7.83 -1.07 10.35
N ILE A 81 -7.10 -2.17 10.27
CA ILE A 81 -5.72 -2.18 9.73
C ILE A 81 -5.72 -1.72 8.27
N LEU A 82 -6.65 -2.19 7.44
CA LEU A 82 -6.77 -1.79 6.04
C LEU A 82 -7.09 -0.29 5.89
N MET A 83 -7.92 0.27 6.76
CA MET A 83 -8.20 1.72 6.77
C MET A 83 -6.93 2.53 7.07
N PHE A 84 -6.15 2.18 8.09
CA PHE A 84 -4.89 2.87 8.39
C PHE A 84 -3.85 2.69 7.27
N ALA A 85 -3.77 1.50 6.68
CA ALA A 85 -2.91 1.25 5.53
C ALA A 85 -3.32 2.10 4.32
N GLY A 86 -4.62 2.26 4.07
CA GLY A 86 -5.18 3.10 3.02
C GLY A 86 -4.83 4.58 3.20
N ILE A 87 -4.96 5.10 4.42
CA ILE A 87 -4.56 6.49 4.75
C ILE A 87 -3.07 6.69 4.45
N GLY A 88 -2.22 5.76 4.88
CA GLY A 88 -0.79 5.83 4.60
C GLY A 88 -0.46 5.74 3.10
N ALA A 89 -1.14 4.88 2.35
CA ALA A 89 -0.97 4.75 0.91
C ALA A 89 -1.38 6.04 0.17
N LEU A 90 -2.53 6.62 0.54
CA LEU A 90 -3.03 7.86 -0.04
C LEU A 90 -2.09 9.04 0.26
N THR A 91 -1.53 9.10 1.47
CA THR A 91 -0.53 10.11 1.85
C THR A 91 0.71 10.00 0.99
N ALA A 92 1.26 8.80 0.79
CA ALA A 92 2.42 8.58 -0.07
C ALA A 92 2.12 8.93 -1.54
N ALA A 93 0.95 8.54 -2.06
CA ALA A 93 0.52 8.85 -3.41
C ALA A 93 0.39 10.36 -3.64
N SER A 94 -0.22 11.09 -2.69
CA SER A 94 -0.37 12.54 -2.79
C SER A 94 0.96 13.28 -2.82
N ARG A 95 1.98 12.80 -2.09
CA ARG A 95 3.33 13.38 -2.11
C ARG A 95 4.06 13.10 -3.41
N CYS A 96 3.96 11.88 -3.94
CA CYS A 96 4.49 11.56 -5.27
C CYS A 96 3.83 12.44 -6.33
N THR A 97 2.50 12.58 -6.30
CA THR A 97 1.75 13.45 -7.23
C THR A 97 2.20 14.90 -7.12
N TYR A 98 2.41 15.40 -5.90
CA TYR A 98 2.93 16.75 -5.67
C TYR A 98 4.35 16.92 -6.24
N ALA A 99 5.25 15.96 -6.01
CA ALA A 99 6.61 16.01 -6.54
C ALA A 99 6.60 16.04 -8.08
N PHE A 100 5.82 15.20 -8.75
CA PHE A 100 5.65 15.21 -10.20
C PHE A 100 5.03 16.54 -10.71
N ALA A 101 4.09 17.11 -9.96
CA ALA A 101 3.52 18.40 -10.31
C ALA A 101 4.52 19.54 -10.17
N ARG A 102 5.37 19.50 -9.14
CA ARG A 102 6.45 20.48 -8.94
C ARG A 102 7.45 20.46 -10.09
N ASP A 103 7.76 19.27 -10.58
CA ASP A 103 8.70 19.08 -11.70
C ASP A 103 8.05 19.33 -13.08
N GLY A 104 6.77 19.70 -13.11
CA GLY A 104 6.04 20.00 -14.35
C GLY A 104 5.66 18.80 -15.20
N ALA A 105 5.78 17.57 -14.66
CA ALA A 105 5.53 16.33 -15.40
C ALA A 105 4.05 16.00 -15.61
N ILE A 106 3.13 16.68 -14.90
CA ILE A 106 1.69 16.44 -14.98
C ILE A 106 0.98 17.62 -15.64
N PRO A 107 0.01 17.38 -16.54
CA PRO A 107 -0.82 18.46 -17.11
C PRO A 107 -1.58 19.18 -15.98
N GLY A 108 -1.56 20.52 -16.01
CA GLY A 108 -2.16 21.33 -14.95
C GLY A 108 -1.28 21.48 -13.69
N TYR A 109 0.02 21.26 -13.79
CA TYR A 109 1.00 21.29 -12.70
C TYR A 109 0.87 22.52 -11.78
N LYS A 110 0.53 23.69 -12.31
CA LYS A 110 0.34 24.93 -11.53
C LYS A 110 -0.79 24.84 -10.49
N LEU A 111 -1.76 23.96 -10.70
CA LEU A 111 -2.86 23.71 -9.76
C LEU A 111 -2.45 22.69 -8.71
N TRP A 112 -1.87 21.57 -9.16
CA TRP A 112 -1.52 20.43 -8.32
C TRP A 112 -0.29 20.67 -7.43
N SER A 113 0.59 21.62 -7.81
CA SER A 113 1.76 22.04 -7.02
C SER A 113 1.44 23.06 -5.93
N ARG A 114 0.17 23.45 -5.74
CA ARG A 114 -0.21 24.39 -4.67
C ARG A 114 -0.28 23.70 -3.32
N VAL A 115 0.50 24.22 -2.36
CA VAL A 115 0.43 23.82 -0.94
C VAL A 115 -0.52 24.75 -0.21
N ASN A 116 -1.40 24.21 0.60
CA ASN A 116 -2.25 25.00 1.47
C ASN A 116 -1.44 25.46 2.69
N LYS A 117 -1.23 26.77 2.81
CA LYS A 117 -0.44 27.40 3.89
C LYS A 117 -1.00 27.18 5.30
N SER A 118 -2.28 26.85 5.42
CA SER A 118 -2.93 26.63 6.71
C SER A 118 -2.75 25.20 7.25
N LEU A 119 -2.57 24.22 6.35
CA LEU A 119 -2.48 22.80 6.71
C LEU A 119 -1.11 22.20 6.38
N ASP A 120 -0.22 22.98 5.74
CA ASP A 120 1.08 22.52 5.22
C ASP A 120 1.00 21.21 4.39
N MET A 121 -0.13 21.03 3.70
CA MET A 121 -0.41 19.84 2.91
C MET A 121 -0.75 20.18 1.45
N PRO A 122 -0.34 19.36 0.49
CA PRO A 122 -0.71 19.52 -0.92
C PRO A 122 -2.13 19.00 -1.18
N LEU A 123 -3.16 19.74 -0.70
CA LEU A 123 -4.57 19.34 -0.81
C LEU A 123 -5.02 19.05 -2.24
N TRP A 124 -4.54 19.81 -3.20
CA TRP A 124 -4.89 19.61 -4.61
C TRP A 124 -4.33 18.28 -5.15
N ALA A 125 -3.09 17.93 -4.79
CA ALA A 125 -2.51 16.64 -5.17
C ALA A 125 -3.25 15.48 -4.46
N LEU A 126 -3.67 15.68 -3.21
CA LEU A 126 -4.47 14.70 -2.47
C LEU A 126 -5.84 14.49 -3.13
N THR A 127 -6.54 15.56 -3.52
CA THR A 127 -7.82 15.44 -4.21
C THR A 127 -7.69 14.74 -5.56
N LEU A 128 -6.63 15.02 -6.32
CA LEU A 128 -6.37 14.32 -7.57
C LEU A 128 -6.19 12.82 -7.35
N SER A 129 -5.33 12.44 -6.39
CA SER A 129 -5.10 11.03 -6.06
C SER A 129 -6.40 10.34 -5.63
N THR A 130 -7.18 11.00 -4.75
CA THR A 130 -8.46 10.45 -4.29
C THR A 130 -9.48 10.26 -5.43
N VAL A 131 -9.56 11.22 -6.36
CA VAL A 131 -10.47 11.11 -7.53
C VAL A 131 -10.06 9.93 -8.41
N VAL A 132 -8.75 9.78 -8.67
CA VAL A 132 -8.24 8.63 -9.46
C VAL A 132 -8.55 7.31 -8.76
N ASP A 133 -8.34 7.22 -7.44
CA ASP A 133 -8.65 6.02 -6.66
C ASP A 133 -10.15 5.70 -6.69
N CYS A 134 -11.02 6.71 -6.59
CA CYS A 134 -12.47 6.53 -6.72
C CYS A 134 -12.87 6.01 -8.12
N ILE A 135 -12.28 6.54 -9.18
CA ILE A 135 -12.54 6.08 -10.55
C ILE A 135 -12.09 4.63 -10.70
N LEU A 136 -10.89 4.28 -10.22
CA LEU A 136 -10.40 2.90 -10.25
C LEU A 136 -11.26 1.96 -9.41
N GLY A 137 -11.74 2.43 -8.25
CA GLY A 137 -12.69 1.68 -7.43
C GLY A 137 -14.03 1.42 -8.14
N CYS A 138 -14.54 2.40 -8.90
CA CYS A 138 -15.76 2.23 -9.69
C CYS A 138 -15.60 1.17 -10.78
N ILE A 139 -14.42 0.95 -11.33
CA ILE A 139 -14.15 -0.11 -12.33
C ILE A 139 -14.42 -1.50 -11.74
N TYR A 140 -14.18 -1.69 -10.43
CA TYR A 140 -14.46 -2.96 -9.75
C TYR A 140 -15.93 -3.38 -9.85
N PHE A 141 -16.87 -2.42 -9.79
CA PHE A 141 -18.30 -2.71 -9.95
C PHE A 141 -18.68 -3.16 -11.37
N GLY A 142 -17.90 -2.72 -12.38
CA GLY A 142 -18.12 -3.13 -13.76
C GLY A 142 -17.45 -4.46 -14.12
N SER A 143 -16.22 -4.67 -13.68
CA SER A 143 -15.42 -5.87 -13.97
C SER A 143 -14.33 -6.09 -12.95
N SER A 144 -14.46 -7.14 -12.13
CA SER A 144 -13.42 -7.56 -11.19
C SER A 144 -12.12 -7.99 -11.91
N ALA A 145 -12.23 -8.55 -13.11
CA ALA A 145 -11.07 -8.92 -13.92
C ALA A 145 -10.25 -7.69 -14.36
N ALA A 146 -10.91 -6.62 -14.79
CA ALA A 146 -10.26 -5.37 -15.15
C ALA A 146 -9.54 -4.75 -13.93
N PHE A 147 -10.20 -4.70 -12.78
CA PHE A 147 -9.60 -4.20 -11.54
C PHE A 147 -8.35 -5.01 -11.15
N ASN A 148 -8.42 -6.34 -11.19
CA ASN A 148 -7.28 -7.21 -10.89
C ASN A 148 -6.11 -7.00 -11.87
N SER A 149 -6.39 -6.72 -13.14
CA SER A 149 -5.37 -6.41 -14.14
C SER A 149 -4.65 -5.08 -13.80
N PHE A 150 -5.39 -4.03 -13.43
CA PHE A 150 -4.80 -2.76 -12.98
C PHE A 150 -3.93 -2.93 -11.74
N THR A 151 -4.42 -3.68 -10.76
CA THR A 151 -3.66 -3.97 -9.52
C THR A 151 -2.38 -4.76 -9.83
N GLY A 152 -2.44 -5.72 -10.76
CA GLY A 152 -1.28 -6.48 -11.22
C GLY A 152 -0.24 -5.58 -11.88
N VAL A 153 -0.65 -4.71 -12.81
CA VAL A 153 0.25 -3.73 -13.45
C VAL A 153 0.86 -2.79 -12.42
N ALA A 154 0.07 -2.27 -11.48
CA ALA A 154 0.57 -1.39 -10.42
C ALA A 154 1.65 -2.07 -9.58
N THR A 155 1.48 -3.34 -9.24
CA THR A 155 2.47 -4.14 -8.49
C THR A 155 3.77 -4.31 -9.27
N ILE A 156 3.67 -4.60 -10.58
CA ILE A 156 4.84 -4.71 -11.46
C ILE A 156 5.59 -3.39 -11.56
N CYS A 157 4.89 -2.28 -11.78
CA CYS A 157 5.49 -0.95 -11.85
C CYS A 157 6.17 -0.56 -10.54
N LEU A 158 5.55 -0.87 -9.40
CA LEU A 158 6.12 -0.62 -8.08
C LEU A 158 7.41 -1.43 -7.87
N SER A 159 7.40 -2.71 -8.21
CA SER A 159 8.57 -3.59 -8.12
C SER A 159 9.71 -3.12 -9.04
N ALA A 160 9.38 -2.70 -10.26
CA ALA A 160 10.35 -2.16 -11.19
C ALA A 160 10.97 -0.85 -10.68
N SER A 161 10.17 0.04 -10.07
CA SER A 161 10.67 1.30 -9.52
C SER A 161 11.67 1.13 -8.39
N TYR A 162 11.59 0.02 -7.63
CA TYR A 162 12.60 -0.33 -6.63
C TYR A 162 13.79 -1.08 -7.24
N GLY A 163 13.56 -1.91 -8.25
CA GLY A 163 14.60 -2.73 -8.89
C GLY A 163 15.58 -1.90 -9.72
N VAL A 164 15.09 -0.92 -10.47
CA VAL A 164 15.91 -0.11 -11.37
C VAL A 164 17.03 0.66 -10.65
N PRO A 165 16.78 1.41 -9.55
CA PRO A 165 17.85 2.08 -8.81
C PRO A 165 18.91 1.12 -8.27
N VAL A 166 18.50 -0.05 -7.78
CA VAL A 166 19.42 -1.07 -7.27
C VAL A 166 20.29 -1.61 -8.41
N LEU A 167 19.70 -1.88 -9.57
CA LEU A 167 20.44 -2.35 -10.75
C LEU A 167 21.46 -1.29 -11.20
N VAL A 168 21.07 -0.03 -11.26
CA VAL A 168 21.98 1.08 -11.63
C VAL A 168 23.14 1.20 -10.64
N CYS A 169 22.87 1.10 -9.33
CA CYS A 169 23.91 1.10 -8.30
C CYS A 169 24.90 -0.07 -8.45
N LEU A 170 24.39 -1.25 -8.80
CA LEU A 170 25.25 -2.43 -9.02
C LEU A 170 26.12 -2.27 -10.26
N VAL A 171 25.57 -1.77 -11.36
CA VAL A 171 26.29 -1.55 -12.63
C VAL A 171 27.36 -0.48 -12.49
N ARG A 172 27.06 0.61 -11.75
CA ARG A 172 28.02 1.71 -11.50
C ARG A 172 29.03 1.44 -10.37
N GLY A 173 29.06 0.25 -9.79
CA GLY A 173 30.06 -0.11 -8.78
C GLY A 173 29.95 0.64 -7.45
N ARG A 174 28.77 1.21 -7.13
CA ARG A 174 28.49 1.99 -5.90
C ARG A 174 29.40 3.23 -5.73
N GLU A 175 29.84 3.84 -6.81
CA GLU A 175 30.52 5.13 -6.69
C GLU A 175 29.53 6.19 -6.14
N PRO A 176 29.92 6.94 -5.09
CA PRO A 176 29.07 8.01 -4.56
C PRO A 176 28.93 9.10 -5.63
N VAL A 177 27.69 9.55 -5.85
CA VAL A 177 27.37 10.68 -6.74
C VAL A 177 27.72 11.99 -6.04
#